data_f4be4155afea6aa104cd1ff25dbb5378
#
_entry.id   f4be4155afea6aa104cd1ff25dbb5378
#
_cell.length_a   1.000
_cell.length_b   1.000
_cell.length_c   1.000
_cell.angle_alpha   90.00
_cell.angle_beta   90.00
_cell.angle_gamma   90.00
#
_symmetry.space_group_name_H-M   'P 1'
#
loop_
_entity.id
_entity.type
_entity.pdbx_description
1 polymer ?
#
loop_
_entity_poly.entity_id
_entity_poly.type
_entity_poly.pdbx_seq_one_letter_code
_entity_poly.pdbx_strand_id
1 'polypeptide(L)'
;RYTVGEKLKVFVKRVKNSGRNSQILVSRTSPGLVRKLFEEQVPELAQGIVEIKAISREPGHRTKIAIHSNDARVDAVGACVGNRGSRVNAVVEELGGEKIDIIFWSENPLEFIAKALSPASVLSVTQISEKGAVAVVPDDKLSLAIGRDGQNARLAARLTGWKIDVKSLSAAEKMNLKMTEDEEELEDEGEEATEETAPEEALEEAAESSEIAESAEPAPAEAAEEAGEGAEEGADGADGEEKDGE
;
A
#
# COMPACT_ATOMS: atom_id res chain seq x y z
N ARG A 1 -21.17 9.32 -23.70
CA ARG A 1 -21.49 9.87 -25.05
C ARG A 1 -21.18 11.37 -24.98
N TYR A 2 -20.38 11.87 -25.91
CA TYR A 2 -20.00 13.30 -25.94
C TYR A 2 -20.88 14.03 -26.94
N THR A 3 -21.18 15.29 -26.66
CA THR A 3 -21.96 16.14 -27.54
C THR A 3 -21.07 17.15 -28.26
N VAL A 4 -21.46 17.50 -29.49
CA VAL A 4 -20.71 18.49 -30.27
C VAL A 4 -20.81 19.86 -29.60
N GLY A 5 -19.67 20.53 -29.39
CA GLY A 5 -19.59 21.81 -28.68
C GLY A 5 -19.33 21.73 -27.17
N GLU A 6 -19.35 20.51 -26.60
CA GLU A 6 -19.01 20.27 -25.18
C GLU A 6 -17.50 20.46 -24.97
N LYS A 7 -17.15 21.20 -23.89
CA LYS A 7 -15.75 21.38 -23.45
C LYS A 7 -15.41 20.28 -22.44
N LEU A 8 -14.38 19.52 -22.71
CA LEU A 8 -13.95 18.39 -21.87
C LEU A 8 -12.49 18.54 -21.44
N LYS A 9 -12.20 18.28 -20.17
CA LYS A 9 -10.83 18.10 -19.70
C LYS A 9 -10.32 16.73 -20.13
N VAL A 10 -9.11 16.68 -20.69
CA VAL A 10 -8.49 15.46 -21.19
C VAL A 10 -7.05 15.35 -20.67
N PHE A 11 -6.60 14.12 -20.46
CA PHE A 11 -5.21 13.84 -20.11
C PHE A 11 -4.39 13.62 -21.37
N VAL A 12 -3.32 14.39 -21.55
CA VAL A 12 -2.38 14.23 -22.66
C VAL A 12 -1.47 13.05 -22.37
N LYS A 13 -1.68 11.93 -23.08
CA LYS A 13 -0.88 10.70 -22.92
C LYS A 13 0.47 10.79 -23.59
N ARG A 14 0.50 11.33 -24.81
CA ARG A 14 1.70 11.38 -25.64
C ARG A 14 1.58 12.49 -26.69
N VAL A 15 2.69 13.15 -26.93
CA VAL A 15 2.89 14.04 -28.05
C VAL A 15 3.93 13.38 -28.98
N LYS A 16 3.55 13.11 -30.23
CA LYS A 16 4.46 12.62 -31.28
C LYS A 16 4.70 13.75 -32.26
N ASN A 17 5.95 14.15 -32.42
CA ASN A 17 6.38 15.08 -33.44
C ASN A 17 6.84 14.27 -34.65
N SER A 18 6.12 14.37 -35.76
CA SER A 18 6.47 13.74 -37.03
C SER A 18 6.64 14.82 -38.07
N GLY A 19 7.86 15.33 -38.21
CA GLY A 19 8.20 16.37 -39.20
C GLY A 19 7.29 17.60 -39.09
N ARG A 20 6.44 17.80 -40.07
CA ARG A 20 5.54 18.96 -40.18
C ARG A 20 4.27 18.86 -39.31
N ASN A 21 3.95 17.67 -38.80
CA ASN A 21 2.70 17.42 -38.06
C ASN A 21 2.97 16.88 -36.67
N SER A 22 2.39 17.52 -35.64
CA SER A 22 2.37 17.02 -34.28
C SER A 22 1.05 16.28 -34.02
N GLN A 23 1.15 15.04 -33.55
CA GLN A 23 -0.01 14.26 -33.10
C GLN A 23 -0.06 14.25 -31.57
N ILE A 24 -1.20 14.67 -31.03
CA ILE A 24 -1.44 14.68 -29.58
C ILE A 24 -2.44 13.56 -29.26
N LEU A 25 -1.99 12.56 -28.50
CA LEU A 25 -2.85 11.49 -28.01
C LEU A 25 -3.42 11.90 -26.65
N VAL A 26 -4.72 12.03 -26.56
CA VAL A 26 -5.46 12.38 -25.35
C VAL A 26 -6.30 11.22 -24.84
N SER A 27 -6.62 11.22 -23.55
CA SER A 27 -7.42 10.16 -22.92
C SER A 27 -8.27 10.71 -21.80
N ARG A 28 -9.52 10.22 -21.71
CA ARG A 28 -10.38 10.42 -20.54
C ARG A 28 -10.45 9.18 -19.62
N THR A 29 -9.89 8.04 -20.07
CA THR A 29 -9.89 6.80 -19.31
C THR A 29 -8.62 6.59 -18.47
N SER A 30 -7.62 7.44 -18.66
CA SER A 30 -6.35 7.34 -17.92
C SER A 30 -6.53 7.67 -16.44
N PRO A 31 -5.91 6.90 -15.50
CA PRO A 31 -5.81 7.28 -14.09
C PRO A 31 -5.12 8.63 -13.87
N GLY A 32 -4.23 9.03 -14.79
CA GLY A 32 -3.57 10.34 -14.76
C GLY A 32 -4.54 11.52 -14.85
N LEU A 33 -5.71 11.35 -15.51
CA LEU A 33 -6.74 12.38 -15.51
C LEU A 33 -7.28 12.62 -14.10
N VAL A 34 -7.60 11.55 -13.37
CA VAL A 34 -8.10 11.65 -11.99
C VAL A 34 -7.07 12.36 -11.10
N ARG A 35 -5.79 11.97 -11.20
CA ARG A 35 -4.71 12.62 -10.44
C ARG A 35 -4.67 14.12 -10.70
N LYS A 36 -4.70 14.53 -11.96
CA LYS A 36 -4.64 15.96 -12.33
C LYS A 36 -5.87 16.74 -11.90
N LEU A 37 -7.05 16.14 -11.95
CA LEU A 37 -8.27 16.77 -11.43
C LEU A 37 -8.22 16.97 -9.91
N PHE A 38 -7.68 16.01 -9.17
CA PHE A 38 -7.47 16.19 -7.73
C PHE A 38 -6.39 17.24 -7.42
N GLU A 39 -5.27 17.27 -8.14
CA GLU A 39 -4.24 18.31 -7.99
C GLU A 39 -4.79 19.72 -8.23
N GLU A 40 -5.78 19.86 -9.12
CA GLU A 40 -6.45 21.15 -9.39
C GLU A 40 -7.41 21.56 -8.25
N GLN A 41 -8.09 20.58 -7.64
CA GLN A 41 -9.11 20.85 -6.61
C GLN A 41 -8.55 20.90 -5.18
N VAL A 42 -7.38 20.28 -4.94
CA VAL A 42 -6.80 20.06 -3.62
C VAL A 42 -5.44 20.73 -3.53
N PRO A 43 -5.34 21.93 -2.94
CA PRO A 43 -4.08 22.66 -2.81
C PRO A 43 -3.00 21.88 -2.09
N GLU A 44 -3.38 21.05 -1.11
CA GLU A 44 -2.46 20.21 -0.32
C GLU A 44 -1.75 19.14 -1.18
N LEU A 45 -2.40 18.67 -2.27
CA LEU A 45 -1.77 17.80 -3.27
C LEU A 45 -0.81 18.58 -4.17
N ALA A 46 -1.20 19.80 -4.57
CA ALA A 46 -0.34 20.65 -5.39
C ALA A 46 0.93 21.09 -4.66
N GLN A 47 0.84 21.25 -3.33
CA GLN A 47 1.96 21.60 -2.45
C GLN A 47 2.81 20.40 -2.01
N GLY A 48 2.39 19.16 -2.34
CA GLY A 48 3.09 17.94 -1.93
C GLY A 48 2.94 17.58 -0.45
N ILE A 49 2.05 18.23 0.30
CA ILE A 49 1.72 17.88 1.69
C ILE A 49 0.96 16.56 1.73
N VAL A 50 -0.01 16.41 0.82
CA VAL A 50 -0.73 15.16 0.58
C VAL A 50 -0.26 14.56 -0.72
N GLU A 51 -0.20 13.24 -0.80
CA GLU A 51 0.29 12.50 -1.96
C GLU A 51 -0.67 11.39 -2.37
N ILE A 52 -0.90 11.24 -3.67
CA ILE A 52 -1.63 10.09 -4.21
C ILE A 52 -0.64 8.96 -4.48
N LYS A 53 -0.63 7.94 -3.64
CA LYS A 53 0.26 6.76 -3.74
C LYS A 53 -0.18 5.81 -4.84
N ALA A 54 -1.48 5.53 -4.95
CA ALA A 54 -2.01 4.59 -5.95
C ALA A 54 -3.40 5.01 -6.44
N ILE A 55 -3.74 4.62 -7.68
CA ILE A 55 -5.05 4.81 -8.27
C ILE A 55 -5.45 3.52 -8.98
N SER A 56 -6.63 3.00 -8.64
CA SER A 56 -7.28 1.89 -9.35
C SER A 56 -8.61 2.38 -9.91
N ARG A 57 -8.80 2.28 -11.24
CA ARG A 57 -9.90 2.92 -11.94
C ARG A 57 -10.61 1.97 -12.89
N GLU A 58 -11.92 1.98 -12.84
CA GLU A 58 -12.83 1.48 -13.89
C GLU A 58 -13.56 2.69 -14.46
N PRO A 59 -13.08 3.21 -15.62
CA PRO A 59 -13.56 4.48 -16.18
C PRO A 59 -15.07 4.49 -16.39
N GLY A 60 -15.73 5.59 -15.98
CA GLY A 60 -17.17 5.76 -16.06
C GLY A 60 -17.98 5.01 -14.99
N HIS A 61 -17.33 4.25 -14.12
CA HIS A 61 -17.99 3.47 -13.07
C HIS A 61 -17.49 3.85 -11.67
N ARG A 62 -16.27 3.47 -11.34
CA ARG A 62 -15.72 3.67 -10.01
C ARG A 62 -14.20 3.78 -10.01
N THR A 63 -13.68 4.64 -9.15
CA THR A 63 -12.25 4.81 -8.91
C THR A 63 -11.95 4.72 -7.42
N LYS A 64 -10.87 4.02 -7.06
CA LYS A 64 -10.27 4.05 -5.73
C LYS A 64 -8.94 4.77 -5.80
N ILE A 65 -8.72 5.71 -4.89
CA ILE A 65 -7.46 6.43 -4.74
C ILE A 65 -6.89 6.22 -3.34
N ALA A 66 -5.62 5.87 -3.28
CA ALA A 66 -4.89 5.73 -2.03
C ALA A 66 -4.05 6.99 -1.81
N ILE A 67 -4.26 7.65 -0.69
CA ILE A 67 -3.63 8.91 -0.33
C ILE A 67 -2.86 8.79 0.97
N HIS A 68 -1.79 9.56 1.07
CA HIS A 68 -0.92 9.66 2.23
C HIS A 68 -0.65 11.12 2.55
N SER A 69 -0.53 11.46 3.83
CA SER A 69 -0.06 12.78 4.26
C SER A 69 1.38 12.70 4.72
N ASN A 70 2.22 13.59 4.19
CA ASN A 70 3.60 13.76 4.62
C ASN A 70 3.70 14.61 5.91
N ASP A 71 2.60 15.26 6.32
CA ASP A 71 2.48 16.00 7.58
C ASP A 71 1.39 15.35 8.44
N ALA A 72 1.78 14.83 9.62
CA ALA A 72 0.86 14.15 10.54
C ALA A 72 -0.29 15.04 11.06
N ARG A 73 -0.16 16.36 10.95
CA ARG A 73 -1.18 17.34 11.35
C ARG A 73 -2.26 17.53 10.30
N VAL A 74 -2.05 17.03 9.07
CA VAL A 74 -2.97 17.21 7.96
C VAL A 74 -3.73 15.92 7.69
N ASP A 75 -5.06 15.98 7.81
CA ASP A 75 -5.94 14.91 7.41
C ASP A 75 -6.02 14.83 5.88
N ALA A 76 -5.30 13.86 5.31
CA ALA A 76 -5.25 13.66 3.87
C ALA A 76 -6.63 13.37 3.25
N VAL A 77 -7.46 12.57 3.95
CA VAL A 77 -8.81 12.21 3.46
C VAL A 77 -9.71 13.45 3.49
N GLY A 78 -9.74 14.16 4.60
CA GLY A 78 -10.51 15.38 4.74
C GLY A 78 -10.11 16.45 3.72
N ALA A 79 -8.81 16.62 3.45
CA ALA A 79 -8.30 17.54 2.44
C ALA A 79 -8.81 17.21 1.04
N CYS A 80 -8.82 15.93 0.65
CA CYS A 80 -9.30 15.48 -0.66
C CYS A 80 -10.82 15.48 -0.79
N VAL A 81 -11.55 15.18 0.29
CA VAL A 81 -13.01 15.20 0.31
C VAL A 81 -13.53 16.65 0.26
N GLY A 82 -12.91 17.53 1.05
CA GLY A 82 -13.32 18.92 1.20
C GLY A 82 -14.59 19.10 2.04
N ASN A 83 -14.97 20.34 2.29
CA ASN A 83 -16.14 20.64 3.10
C ASN A 83 -17.41 20.06 2.45
N ARG A 84 -18.10 19.16 3.17
CA ARG A 84 -19.31 18.45 2.70
C ARG A 84 -19.12 17.75 1.35
N GLY A 85 -17.89 17.30 1.05
CA GLY A 85 -17.59 16.61 -0.20
C GLY A 85 -17.40 17.52 -1.42
N SER A 86 -17.25 18.83 -1.24
CA SER A 86 -17.19 19.78 -2.35
C SER A 86 -16.10 19.50 -3.35
N ARG A 87 -14.89 19.13 -2.89
CA ARG A 87 -13.73 18.88 -3.76
C ARG A 87 -13.88 17.57 -4.52
N VAL A 88 -14.21 16.47 -3.83
CA VAL A 88 -14.42 15.17 -4.48
C VAL A 88 -15.59 15.20 -5.46
N ASN A 89 -16.69 15.89 -5.12
CA ASN A 89 -17.86 16.01 -6.00
C ASN A 89 -17.54 16.79 -7.28
N ALA A 90 -16.72 17.84 -7.22
CA ALA A 90 -16.29 18.56 -8.41
C ALA A 90 -15.50 17.63 -9.38
N VAL A 91 -14.69 16.73 -8.84
CA VAL A 91 -13.99 15.72 -9.67
C VAL A 91 -14.97 14.68 -10.22
N VAL A 92 -15.93 14.22 -9.41
CA VAL A 92 -16.99 13.27 -9.84
C VAL A 92 -17.82 13.84 -10.99
N GLU A 93 -18.22 15.12 -10.91
CA GLU A 93 -18.97 15.82 -11.96
C GLU A 93 -18.16 15.92 -13.25
N GLU A 94 -16.89 16.33 -13.18
CA GLU A 94 -16.01 16.39 -14.36
C GLU A 94 -15.82 15.01 -15.03
N LEU A 95 -15.86 13.93 -14.25
CA LEU A 95 -15.76 12.56 -14.74
C LEU A 95 -17.10 11.97 -15.21
N GLY A 96 -18.18 12.76 -15.18
CA GLY A 96 -19.51 12.33 -15.63
C GLY A 96 -20.23 11.40 -14.67
N GLY A 97 -20.02 11.57 -13.35
CA GLY A 97 -20.69 10.80 -12.30
C GLY A 97 -19.93 9.53 -11.87
N GLU A 98 -18.66 9.38 -12.25
CA GLU A 98 -17.80 8.27 -11.80
C GLU A 98 -17.60 8.34 -10.28
N LYS A 99 -17.95 7.28 -9.56
CA LYS A 99 -17.84 7.23 -8.09
C LYS A 99 -16.37 7.14 -7.67
N ILE A 100 -16.00 7.90 -6.63
CA ILE A 100 -14.62 7.94 -6.12
C ILE A 100 -14.59 7.55 -4.65
N ASP A 101 -13.82 6.53 -4.33
CA ASP A 101 -13.49 6.13 -2.97
C ASP A 101 -12.08 6.62 -2.63
N ILE A 102 -11.98 7.42 -1.57
CA ILE A 102 -10.72 7.94 -1.05
C ILE A 102 -10.30 7.06 0.13
N ILE A 103 -9.09 6.51 0.06
CA ILE A 103 -8.59 5.48 0.98
C ILE A 103 -7.26 5.95 1.56
N PHE A 104 -7.11 5.79 2.86
CA PHE A 104 -5.84 6.01 3.52
C PHE A 104 -4.82 4.94 3.10
N TRP A 105 -3.68 5.37 2.58
CA TRP A 105 -2.57 4.47 2.30
C TRP A 105 -1.85 4.09 3.61
N SER A 106 -1.37 2.86 3.70
CA SER A 106 -0.55 2.37 4.81
C SER A 106 0.66 1.63 4.25
N GLU A 107 1.79 1.74 4.92
CA GLU A 107 2.99 0.94 4.62
C GLU A 107 2.77 -0.54 4.92
N ASN A 108 1.95 -0.84 5.94
CA ASN A 108 1.56 -2.20 6.23
C ASN A 108 0.56 -2.70 5.17
N PRO A 109 0.95 -3.71 4.36
CA PRO A 109 0.10 -4.20 3.28
C PRO A 109 -1.25 -4.73 3.76
N LEU A 110 -1.30 -5.39 4.92
CA LEU A 110 -2.52 -5.99 5.45
C LEU A 110 -3.52 -4.92 5.90
N GLU A 111 -3.04 -3.88 6.54
CA GLU A 111 -3.87 -2.71 6.86
C GLU A 111 -4.36 -2.00 5.60
N PHE A 112 -3.49 -1.86 4.59
CA PHE A 112 -3.85 -1.22 3.35
C PHE A 112 -4.92 -2.02 2.61
N ILE A 113 -4.84 -3.35 2.60
CA ILE A 113 -5.88 -4.24 2.04
C ILE A 113 -7.21 -4.03 2.78
N ALA A 114 -7.19 -4.02 4.13
CA ALA A 114 -8.40 -3.78 4.92
C ALA A 114 -9.07 -2.45 4.56
N LYS A 115 -8.29 -1.37 4.47
CA LYS A 115 -8.78 -0.04 4.08
C LYS A 115 -9.25 0.01 2.63
N ALA A 116 -8.57 -0.72 1.71
CA ALA A 116 -8.91 -0.75 0.29
C ALA A 116 -10.26 -1.42 -0.01
N LEU A 117 -10.73 -2.30 0.87
CA LEU A 117 -12.05 -2.93 0.76
C LEU A 117 -13.21 -2.02 1.20
N SER A 118 -12.91 -0.81 1.70
CA SER A 118 -13.95 0.20 1.98
C SER A 118 -14.95 0.30 0.81
N PRO A 119 -16.27 0.48 1.07
CA PRO A 119 -16.90 0.81 2.35
C PRO A 119 -17.22 -0.40 3.26
N ALA A 120 -16.81 -1.61 2.91
CA ALA A 120 -17.01 -2.77 3.78
C ALA A 120 -16.02 -2.73 4.96
N SER A 121 -16.50 -3.04 6.15
CA SER A 121 -15.65 -3.26 7.32
C SER A 121 -14.99 -4.63 7.22
N VAL A 122 -13.69 -4.68 7.51
CA VAL A 122 -12.90 -5.92 7.52
C VAL A 122 -12.56 -6.27 8.96
N LEU A 123 -12.77 -7.52 9.35
CA LEU A 123 -12.47 -8.02 10.69
C LEU A 123 -10.99 -8.36 10.84
N SER A 124 -10.46 -9.09 9.87
CA SER A 124 -9.05 -9.47 9.83
C SER A 124 -8.56 -9.64 8.40
N VAL A 125 -7.25 -9.48 8.22
CA VAL A 125 -6.56 -9.80 6.97
C VAL A 125 -5.37 -10.67 7.29
N THR A 126 -5.29 -11.83 6.68
CA THR A 126 -4.21 -12.80 6.88
C THR A 126 -3.46 -13.02 5.57
N GLN A 127 -2.15 -12.97 5.62
CA GLN A 127 -1.31 -13.27 4.47
C GLN A 127 -1.21 -14.78 4.30
N ILE A 128 -1.49 -15.28 3.08
CA ILE A 128 -1.44 -16.71 2.74
C ILE A 128 -0.30 -17.05 1.77
N SER A 129 0.24 -16.06 1.08
CA SER A 129 1.36 -16.21 0.16
C SER A 129 2.12 -14.88 0.02
N GLU A 130 3.20 -14.84 -0.76
CA GLU A 130 4.03 -13.63 -0.95
C GLU A 130 3.21 -12.37 -1.32
N LYS A 131 2.20 -12.52 -2.18
CA LYS A 131 1.26 -11.45 -2.59
C LYS A 131 -0.20 -11.89 -2.57
N GLY A 132 -0.54 -12.81 -1.68
CA GLY A 132 -1.90 -13.29 -1.48
C GLY A 132 -2.35 -13.07 -0.05
N ALA A 133 -3.58 -12.60 0.11
CA ALA A 133 -4.20 -12.37 1.40
C ALA A 133 -5.66 -12.81 1.40
N VAL A 134 -6.12 -13.29 2.55
CA VAL A 134 -7.54 -13.53 2.85
C VAL A 134 -8.02 -12.41 3.74
N ALA A 135 -9.09 -11.75 3.33
CA ALA A 135 -9.79 -10.74 4.12
C ALA A 135 -11.11 -11.33 4.63
N VAL A 136 -11.25 -11.36 5.94
CA VAL A 136 -12.47 -11.84 6.62
C VAL A 136 -13.35 -10.65 6.94
N VAL A 137 -14.61 -10.75 6.55
CA VAL A 137 -15.62 -9.70 6.76
C VAL A 137 -16.86 -10.29 7.48
N PRO A 138 -17.66 -9.47 8.17
CA PRO A 138 -18.94 -9.92 8.68
C PRO A 138 -19.82 -10.49 7.55
N ASP A 139 -20.65 -11.50 7.86
CA ASP A 139 -21.47 -12.18 6.85
C ASP A 139 -22.40 -11.20 6.10
N ASP A 140 -22.97 -10.23 6.81
CA ASP A 140 -23.82 -9.18 6.23
C ASP A 140 -23.05 -8.19 5.32
N LYS A 141 -21.74 -8.13 5.41
CA LYS A 141 -20.87 -7.24 4.63
C LYS A 141 -20.18 -7.92 3.44
N LEU A 142 -20.29 -9.24 3.32
CA LEU A 142 -19.63 -10.00 2.25
C LEU A 142 -19.98 -9.46 0.85
N SER A 143 -21.28 -9.27 0.58
CA SER A 143 -21.72 -8.72 -0.70
C SER A 143 -21.21 -7.31 -0.97
N LEU A 144 -21.07 -6.48 0.06
CA LEU A 144 -20.52 -5.13 -0.04
C LEU A 144 -19.02 -5.17 -0.29
N ALA A 145 -18.29 -6.06 0.37
CA ALA A 145 -16.84 -6.23 0.22
C ALA A 145 -16.46 -6.72 -1.19
N ILE A 146 -17.23 -7.65 -1.73
CA ILE A 146 -17.07 -8.12 -3.12
C ILE A 146 -17.52 -7.03 -4.10
N GLY A 147 -18.64 -6.40 -3.82
CA GLY A 147 -19.29 -5.42 -4.67
C GLY A 147 -20.02 -6.04 -5.87
N ARG A 148 -20.74 -5.21 -6.62
CA ARG A 148 -21.43 -5.65 -7.83
C ARG A 148 -20.42 -6.18 -8.86
N ASP A 149 -20.65 -7.35 -9.39
CA ASP A 149 -19.77 -8.04 -10.35
C ASP A 149 -18.30 -8.15 -9.89
N GLY A 150 -18.06 -8.18 -8.56
CA GLY A 150 -16.71 -8.22 -7.99
C GLY A 150 -15.92 -6.92 -8.11
N GLN A 151 -16.58 -5.80 -8.41
CA GLN A 151 -15.93 -4.52 -8.71
C GLN A 151 -15.10 -4.00 -7.52
N ASN A 152 -15.65 -4.06 -6.29
CA ASN A 152 -14.96 -3.51 -5.13
C ASN A 152 -13.68 -4.31 -4.82
N ALA A 153 -13.78 -5.65 -4.76
CA ALA A 153 -12.63 -6.53 -4.53
C ALA A 153 -11.57 -6.41 -5.65
N ARG A 154 -12.00 -6.34 -6.92
CA ARG A 154 -11.11 -6.19 -8.06
C ARG A 154 -10.37 -4.85 -8.05
N LEU A 155 -11.05 -3.75 -7.71
CA LEU A 155 -10.41 -2.44 -7.57
C LEU A 155 -9.44 -2.41 -6.40
N ALA A 156 -9.78 -3.03 -5.25
CA ALA A 156 -8.91 -3.15 -4.09
C ALA A 156 -7.65 -3.96 -4.44
N ALA A 157 -7.80 -5.11 -5.11
CA ALA A 157 -6.68 -5.93 -5.54
C ALA A 157 -5.70 -5.19 -6.48
N ARG A 158 -6.23 -4.43 -7.45
CA ARG A 158 -5.41 -3.60 -8.35
C ARG A 158 -4.76 -2.42 -7.64
N LEU A 159 -5.43 -1.83 -6.63
CA LEU A 159 -4.92 -0.70 -5.86
C LEU A 159 -3.73 -1.11 -5.00
N THR A 160 -3.83 -2.25 -4.32
CA THR A 160 -2.83 -2.78 -3.39
C THR A 160 -1.73 -3.57 -4.09
N GLY A 161 -2.02 -4.11 -5.29
CA GLY A 161 -1.13 -5.04 -6.00
C GLY A 161 -1.10 -6.44 -5.40
N TRP A 162 -2.11 -6.79 -4.56
CA TRP A 162 -2.26 -8.09 -3.91
C TRP A 162 -3.44 -8.87 -4.47
N LYS A 163 -3.34 -10.19 -4.47
CA LYS A 163 -4.46 -11.08 -4.71
C LYS A 163 -5.26 -11.19 -3.40
N ILE A 164 -6.49 -10.69 -3.41
CA ILE A 164 -7.34 -10.63 -2.22
C ILE A 164 -8.47 -11.65 -2.39
N ASP A 165 -8.55 -12.60 -1.46
CA ASP A 165 -9.71 -13.49 -1.31
C ASP A 165 -10.58 -12.97 -0.17
N VAL A 166 -11.85 -12.73 -0.44
CA VAL A 166 -12.78 -12.18 0.56
C VAL A 166 -13.70 -13.28 1.04
N LYS A 167 -13.69 -13.54 2.35
CA LYS A 167 -14.51 -14.57 2.99
C LYS A 167 -15.38 -13.98 4.09
N SER A 168 -16.54 -14.58 4.29
CA SER A 168 -17.34 -14.28 5.47
C SER A 168 -16.76 -14.94 6.71
N LEU A 169 -17.10 -14.41 7.89
CA LEU A 169 -16.67 -14.95 9.16
C LEU A 169 -17.03 -16.43 9.28
N SER A 170 -18.31 -16.79 9.01
CA SER A 170 -18.78 -18.17 9.04
C SER A 170 -18.03 -19.12 8.08
N ALA A 171 -17.59 -18.62 6.92
CA ALA A 171 -16.81 -19.40 5.97
C ALA A 171 -15.35 -19.59 6.42
N ALA A 172 -14.76 -18.57 7.06
CA ALA A 172 -13.41 -18.63 7.60
C ALA A 172 -13.32 -19.61 8.79
N GLU A 173 -14.30 -19.58 9.70
CA GLU A 173 -14.39 -20.51 10.84
C GLU A 173 -14.50 -21.97 10.39
N LYS A 174 -15.34 -22.25 9.39
CA LYS A 174 -15.45 -23.61 8.82
C LYS A 174 -14.17 -24.10 8.16
N MET A 175 -13.38 -23.22 7.59
CA MET A 175 -12.08 -23.58 7.02
C MET A 175 -11.06 -23.91 8.11
N ASN A 176 -11.01 -23.11 9.19
CA ASN A 176 -10.12 -23.36 10.30
C ASN A 176 -10.47 -24.69 11.00
N LEU A 177 -11.78 -24.98 11.20
CA LEU A 177 -12.22 -26.25 11.76
C LEU A 177 -11.80 -27.44 10.88
N LYS A 178 -11.91 -27.36 9.55
CA LYS A 178 -11.44 -28.42 8.66
C LYS A 178 -9.92 -28.62 8.68
N MET A 179 -9.17 -27.52 8.77
CA MET A 179 -7.71 -27.63 8.86
C MET A 179 -7.25 -28.30 10.17
N THR A 180 -7.95 -28.05 11.28
CA THR A 180 -7.67 -28.72 12.57
C THR A 180 -8.09 -30.19 12.54
N GLU A 181 -9.21 -30.55 11.92
CA GLU A 181 -9.63 -31.95 11.73
C GLU A 181 -8.64 -32.71 10.86
N ASP A 182 -8.15 -32.14 9.75
CA ASP A 182 -7.16 -32.74 8.87
C ASP A 182 -5.77 -32.88 9.56
N GLU A 183 -5.39 -31.97 10.47
CA GLU A 183 -4.17 -32.05 11.26
C GLU A 183 -4.28 -33.14 12.34
N GLU A 184 -5.42 -33.28 13.03
CA GLU A 184 -5.68 -34.33 14.01
C GLU A 184 -5.72 -35.73 13.35
N GLU A 185 -6.30 -35.88 12.13
CA GLU A 185 -6.29 -37.16 11.39
C GLU A 185 -4.87 -37.55 10.96
N LEU A 186 -3.99 -36.59 10.63
CA LEU A 186 -2.60 -36.86 10.25
C LEU A 186 -1.70 -37.21 11.45
N GLU A 187 -2.02 -36.72 12.65
CA GLU A 187 -1.33 -37.08 13.89
C GLU A 187 -1.72 -38.49 14.37
N ASP A 188 -3.00 -38.89 14.18
CA ASP A 188 -3.49 -40.22 14.59
C ASP A 188 -2.99 -41.33 13.66
N GLU A 189 -2.78 -41.07 12.35
CA GLU A 189 -2.12 -42.02 11.43
C GLU A 189 -0.61 -42.15 11.67
N GLY A 190 0.01 -41.21 12.38
CA GLY A 190 1.45 -41.20 12.73
C GLY A 190 1.80 -42.04 13.99
N GLU A 191 0.84 -42.28 14.91
CA GLU A 191 1.06 -43.05 16.13
C GLU A 191 0.87 -44.55 15.98
N GLU A 192 0.17 -45.05 14.95
CA GLU A 192 0.00 -46.51 14.72
C GLU A 192 1.21 -47.22 14.03
N ALA A 193 2.24 -46.48 13.59
CA ALA A 193 3.35 -47.07 12.82
C ALA A 193 4.66 -47.33 13.59
N THR A 194 4.70 -47.23 14.94
CA THR A 194 5.92 -47.44 15.72
C THR A 194 5.81 -48.43 16.87
N GLU A 195 5.04 -49.50 16.71
CA GLU A 195 5.05 -50.61 17.65
C GLU A 195 5.24 -51.96 16.91
N GLU A 196 6.43 -52.20 16.35
CA GLU A 196 6.94 -53.59 16.19
C GLU A 196 8.45 -53.63 15.94
N THR A 197 9.06 -54.35 16.89
CA THR A 197 10.39 -55.00 16.82
C THR A 197 11.65 -54.18 17.11
N ALA A 198 12.04 -54.28 18.38
CA ALA A 198 13.46 -54.36 18.75
C ALA A 198 13.93 -55.81 18.68
N PRO A 199 15.17 -56.06 18.31
CA PRO A 199 15.95 -57.07 18.97
C PRO A 199 17.18 -56.47 19.66
N GLU A 200 17.26 -56.87 20.94
CA GLU A 200 18.40 -56.90 21.83
C GLU A 200 19.58 -57.63 21.16
N GLU A 201 20.74 -57.03 21.15
CA GLU A 201 22.09 -57.59 21.39
C GLU A 201 23.17 -56.68 20.80
N ALA A 202 23.96 -56.07 21.54
CA ALA A 202 25.37 -56.35 21.87
C ALA A 202 26.01 -55.17 22.57
N LEU A 203 26.38 -55.45 23.78
CA LEU A 203 27.31 -54.72 24.61
C LEU A 203 28.73 -54.77 24.00
N GLU A 204 29.47 -53.73 24.37
CA GLU A 204 30.91 -53.69 24.72
C GLU A 204 31.86 -52.96 23.77
N GLU A 205 32.64 -52.17 24.48
CA GLU A 205 33.98 -51.58 24.18
C GLU A 205 34.00 -50.37 23.24
N ALA A 206 34.54 -49.24 23.60
CA ALA A 206 35.66 -48.90 24.45
C ALA A 206 35.61 -47.42 24.83
N ALA A 207 36.00 -47.20 26.04
CA ALA A 207 36.41 -45.90 26.59
C ALA A 207 37.79 -45.46 26.04
N GLU A 208 38.06 -44.20 26.33
CA GLU A 208 39.37 -43.49 26.30
C GLU A 208 39.67 -42.69 25.05
N SER A 209 39.75 -41.48 25.23
CA SER A 209 40.78 -40.55 25.66
C SER A 209 40.48 -39.13 25.23
N SER A 210 40.43 -38.33 26.24
CA SER A 210 41.31 -37.21 26.65
C SER A 210 41.15 -35.97 25.79
N GLU A 211 40.61 -34.96 26.43
CA GLU A 211 41.25 -33.85 27.18
C GLU A 211 42.13 -32.91 26.33
N ILE A 212 41.90 -31.65 26.71
CA ILE A 212 42.80 -30.49 26.56
C ILE A 212 42.50 -29.64 25.31
N ALA A 213 42.22 -28.36 25.37
CA ALA A 213 42.43 -27.20 26.23
C ALA A 213 41.57 -26.07 25.65
N GLU A 214 40.82 -25.34 26.38
CA GLU A 214 41.11 -24.14 27.20
C GLU A 214 41.70 -22.93 26.45
N SER A 215 40.99 -21.83 26.67
CA SER A 215 41.41 -20.43 26.62
C SER A 215 41.43 -19.76 25.23
N ALA A 216 40.86 -18.60 25.00
CA ALA A 216 40.78 -17.41 25.77
C ALA A 216 39.87 -16.38 25.07
N GLU A 217 39.00 -15.78 25.80
CA GLU A 217 38.65 -14.35 25.69
C GLU A 217 39.86 -13.50 26.16
N PRO A 218 39.91 -12.20 26.05
CA PRO A 218 38.89 -11.20 25.70
C PRO A 218 39.38 -10.01 24.84
N ALA A 219 38.44 -9.08 24.63
CA ALA A 219 38.53 -7.69 24.20
C ALA A 219 39.67 -6.87 24.91
N PRO A 220 39.88 -5.57 24.71
CA PRO A 220 39.09 -4.51 24.06
C PRO A 220 39.88 -3.37 23.37
N ALA A 221 39.11 -2.36 22.90
CA ALA A 221 39.34 -0.89 22.94
C ALA A 221 40.53 -0.27 22.18
N GLU A 222 40.30 0.81 21.62
CA GLU A 222 40.54 2.27 21.79
C GLU A 222 40.66 2.91 20.43
N ALA A 223 39.89 3.91 20.09
CA ALA A 223 40.03 5.35 20.41
C ALA A 223 41.26 6.02 19.74
N ALA A 224 41.02 6.96 18.85
CA ALA A 224 41.73 8.20 18.57
C ALA A 224 40.83 8.98 17.59
N GLU A 225 40.17 10.05 17.93
CA GLU A 225 40.64 11.43 18.21
C GLU A 225 41.69 11.93 17.22
N GLU A 226 41.34 12.97 16.57
CA GLU A 226 41.88 14.36 16.45
C GLU A 226 41.36 14.98 15.16
N ALA A 227 40.59 16.07 15.17
CA ALA A 227 40.99 17.47 15.44
C ALA A 227 41.66 18.14 14.24
N GLY A 228 41.12 19.29 13.86
CA GLY A 228 41.65 20.28 12.94
C GLY A 228 40.50 21.17 12.48
N GLU A 229 40.06 22.14 13.15
CA GLU A 229 40.51 23.56 13.36
C GLU A 229 40.98 24.30 12.10
N GLY A 230 40.33 25.44 11.90
CA GLY A 230 40.78 26.52 11.02
C GLY A 230 39.54 27.20 10.42
N ALA A 231 38.86 28.18 11.00
CA ALA A 231 39.27 29.61 11.25
C ALA A 231 39.55 30.37 9.95
N GLU A 232 38.85 31.36 9.77
CA GLU A 232 38.90 32.82 9.73
C GLU A 232 38.23 33.37 8.48
N GLU A 233 37.28 34.23 8.68
CA GLU A 233 37.32 35.72 8.73
C GLU A 233 37.32 36.44 7.36
N GLY A 234 36.49 37.47 7.32
CA GLY A 234 36.51 38.57 6.38
C GLY A 234 35.10 38.94 5.95
N ALA A 235 34.34 39.70 6.62
CA ALA A 235 34.38 41.16 6.89
C ALA A 235 34.17 41.98 5.63
N ASP A 236 33.16 42.79 5.73
CA ASP A 236 33.08 44.19 5.42
C ASP A 236 32.56 44.69 4.07
N GLY A 237 31.69 45.67 4.20
CA GLY A 237 31.53 46.80 3.36
C GLY A 237 30.18 46.93 2.68
N ALA A 238 29.20 47.51 3.33
CA ALA A 238 28.86 48.93 3.36
C ALA A 238 28.20 49.47 2.08
N ASP A 239 26.98 49.95 2.31
CA ASP A 239 26.53 51.30 2.01
C ASP A 239 26.14 51.72 0.56
N GLY A 240 25.04 52.41 0.52
CA GLY A 240 24.66 53.33 -0.56
C GLY A 240 23.18 53.17 -0.94
N GLU A 241 22.28 53.77 -0.18
CA GLU A 241 21.58 55.05 -0.37
C GLU A 241 20.85 55.22 -1.71
N GLU A 242 19.54 55.40 -1.51
CA GLU A 242 18.66 56.44 -2.03
C GLU A 242 18.62 56.77 -3.53
N LYS A 243 17.45 56.72 -4.11
CA LYS A 243 16.58 57.92 -4.40
C LYS A 243 15.42 57.57 -5.33
N ASP A 244 14.30 57.97 -4.85
CA ASP A 244 13.17 58.71 -5.47
C ASP A 244 13.09 58.87 -7.00
N GLY A 245 11.86 58.74 -7.49
CA GLY A 245 11.40 59.60 -8.55
C GLY A 245 10.38 59.00 -9.51
N GLU A 246 9.18 59.51 -9.35
CA GLU A 246 8.05 59.66 -10.30
C GLU A 246 7.27 58.46 -10.75
#